data_183687d8832f2bd4ba2b1d61062ad6ef
#
_entry.id   183687d8832f2bd4ba2b1d61062ad6ef
#
_cell.length_a   1.000
_cell.length_b   1.000
_cell.length_c   1.000
_cell.angle_alpha   90.00
_cell.angle_beta   90.00
_cell.angle_gamma   90.00
#
_symmetry.space_group_name_H-M   'P 1'
#
loop_
_entity.id
_entity.type
_entity.pdbx_description
1 polymer ?
#
loop_
_entity_poly.entity_id
_entity_poly.type
_entity_poly.pdbx_seq_one_letter_code
_entity_poly.pdbx_strand_id
1 'polypeptide(L)'
;VSGTTNMMMVESIGDVLVRGHIGYGPRVHGNVVIVLAPETKKPYAVKDQLLVIAKCDESYLPLIGEASGIILQNHINDIASEKYAKKIALSLGKPILLRADAACRILKEGQLVTLDPEKALVYKGVVLE
;
A
#
# COMPACT_ATOMS: atom_id res chain seq x y z
N VAL A 1 33.04 -7.25 12.24
CA VAL A 1 32.44 -6.27 13.10
C VAL A 1 30.94 -6.44 13.12
N SER A 2 30.40 -6.60 14.31
CA SER A 2 28.98 -6.87 14.48
C SER A 2 28.08 -5.76 13.91
N GLY A 3 28.51 -4.52 14.02
CA GLY A 3 27.73 -3.40 13.47
C GLY A 3 27.56 -3.48 11.98
N THR A 4 28.57 -3.92 11.25
CA THR A 4 28.49 -4.06 9.82
C THR A 4 27.49 -5.14 9.44
N THR A 5 27.50 -6.27 10.14
CA THR A 5 26.57 -7.35 9.88
C THR A 5 25.13 -6.89 10.13
N ASN A 6 24.90 -6.18 11.23
CA ASN A 6 23.56 -5.69 11.54
C ASN A 6 23.07 -4.71 10.49
N MET A 7 23.93 -3.85 10.01
CA MET A 7 23.56 -2.89 8.96
C MET A 7 23.14 -3.59 7.68
N MET A 8 23.85 -4.64 7.31
CA MET A 8 23.50 -5.40 6.10
C MET A 8 22.13 -6.04 6.23
N MET A 9 21.82 -6.58 7.41
CA MET A 9 20.50 -7.18 7.65
C MET A 9 19.39 -6.13 7.57
N VAL A 10 19.62 -4.95 8.14
CA VAL A 10 18.64 -3.85 8.09
C VAL A 10 18.40 -3.42 6.65
N GLU A 11 19.46 -3.27 5.88
CA GLU A 11 19.34 -2.89 4.46
C GLU A 11 18.53 -3.91 3.69
N SER A 12 18.77 -5.21 3.93
CA SER A 12 18.06 -6.27 3.27
C SER A 12 16.55 -6.23 3.54
N ILE A 13 16.17 -5.90 4.78
CA ILE A 13 14.77 -5.83 5.18
C ILE A 13 14.13 -4.55 4.66
N GLY A 14 14.89 -3.46 4.64
CA GLY A 14 14.35 -2.15 4.34
C GLY A 14 14.41 -1.74 2.88
N ASP A 15 14.58 -2.68 1.95
CA ASP A 15 14.65 -2.34 0.52
C ASP A 15 13.36 -1.65 0.07
N VAL A 16 13.53 -0.49 -0.57
CA VAL A 16 12.40 0.27 -1.12
C VAL A 16 11.95 -0.39 -2.42
N LEU A 17 10.69 -0.80 -2.47
CA LEU A 17 10.10 -1.40 -3.66
C LEU A 17 9.33 -0.39 -4.50
N VAL A 18 8.58 0.50 -3.84
CA VAL A 18 7.69 1.44 -4.51
C VAL A 18 7.81 2.80 -3.85
N ARG A 19 7.80 3.85 -4.67
CA ARG A 19 7.73 5.23 -4.20
C ARG A 19 6.40 5.83 -4.64
N GLY A 20 5.76 6.54 -3.71
CA GLY A 20 4.54 7.27 -3.99
C GLY A 20 4.80 8.77 -3.98
N HIS A 21 3.73 9.53 -4.14
CA HIS A 21 3.80 10.99 -4.12
C HIS A 21 3.49 11.54 -2.74
N ILE A 22 2.43 11.03 -2.12
CA ILE A 22 2.00 11.48 -0.79
C ILE A 22 1.25 10.35 -0.10
N GLY A 23 1.38 10.31 1.21
CA GLY A 23 0.69 9.30 2.00
C GLY A 23 0.11 9.90 3.27
N TYR A 24 -0.83 9.17 3.85
CA TYR A 24 -1.50 9.55 5.09
C TYR A 24 -1.64 8.33 5.98
N GLY A 25 -1.50 8.55 7.28
CA GLY A 25 -1.70 7.51 8.27
C GLY A 25 -0.42 6.85 8.76
N PRO A 26 -0.54 5.91 9.69
CA PRO A 26 0.61 5.27 10.31
C PRO A 26 1.23 4.20 9.41
N ARG A 27 2.46 3.81 9.74
CA ARG A 27 3.13 2.71 9.08
C ARG A 27 2.38 1.41 9.38
N VAL A 28 2.27 0.54 8.39
CA VAL A 28 1.60 -0.75 8.54
C VAL A 28 2.32 -1.79 7.66
N HIS A 29 2.32 -3.03 8.09
CA HIS A 29 2.85 -4.11 7.27
C HIS A 29 1.76 -5.16 7.03
N GLY A 30 1.91 -5.90 5.95
CA GLY A 30 0.97 -6.94 5.60
C GLY A 30 1.26 -7.52 4.24
N ASN A 31 0.42 -8.45 3.84
CA ASN A 31 0.55 -9.10 2.54
C ASN A 31 -0.22 -8.33 1.48
N VAL A 32 0.33 -8.30 0.29
CA VAL A 32 -0.23 -7.55 -0.83
C VAL A 32 -1.36 -8.34 -1.49
N VAL A 33 -2.47 -7.66 -1.76
CA VAL A 33 -3.55 -8.18 -2.62
C VAL A 33 -3.75 -7.16 -3.74
N ILE A 34 -3.51 -7.58 -4.97
CA ILE A 34 -3.62 -6.72 -6.14
C ILE A 34 -5.00 -6.89 -6.74
N VAL A 35 -5.75 -5.79 -6.87
CA VAL A 35 -7.10 -5.80 -7.41
C VAL A 35 -7.18 -4.80 -8.56
N LEU A 36 -7.31 -5.29 -9.78
CA LEU A 36 -7.42 -4.44 -10.96
C LEU A 36 -8.86 -4.15 -11.33
N ALA A 37 -9.80 -4.93 -10.79
CA ALA A 37 -11.24 -4.69 -10.95
C ALA A 37 -11.93 -5.15 -9.67
N PRO A 38 -12.84 -4.34 -9.10
CA PRO A 38 -13.39 -4.63 -7.76
C PRO A 38 -14.21 -5.92 -7.69
N GLU A 39 -14.80 -6.34 -8.80
CA GLU A 39 -15.59 -7.55 -8.84
C GLU A 39 -14.75 -8.84 -8.83
N THR A 40 -13.43 -8.73 -8.98
CA THR A 40 -12.56 -9.91 -9.06
C THR A 40 -12.21 -10.49 -7.69
N LYS A 41 -12.46 -9.75 -6.62
CA LYS A 41 -12.15 -10.19 -5.26
C LYS A 41 -13.31 -9.95 -4.33
N LYS A 42 -13.55 -10.90 -3.43
CA LYS A 42 -14.52 -10.71 -2.37
C LYS A 42 -13.88 -9.92 -1.23
N PRO A 43 -14.66 -9.14 -0.46
CA PRO A 43 -14.09 -8.36 0.65
C PRO A 43 -13.29 -9.20 1.64
N TYR A 44 -13.74 -10.41 1.96
CA TYR A 44 -13.04 -11.26 2.93
C TYR A 44 -11.63 -11.64 2.45
N ALA A 45 -11.40 -11.65 1.14
CA ALA A 45 -10.09 -12.01 0.59
C ALA A 45 -9.07 -10.89 0.79
N VAL A 46 -9.53 -9.68 1.13
CA VAL A 46 -8.69 -8.50 1.33
C VAL A 46 -8.53 -8.17 2.81
N LYS A 47 -9.22 -8.92 3.67
CA LYS A 47 -9.23 -8.63 5.10
C LYS A 47 -7.82 -8.63 5.68
N ASP A 48 -7.47 -7.52 6.35
CA ASP A 48 -6.19 -7.33 7.00
C ASP A 48 -4.99 -7.39 6.04
N GLN A 49 -5.24 -7.18 4.74
CA GLN A 49 -4.22 -7.17 3.71
C GLN A 49 -3.99 -5.75 3.20
N LEU A 50 -2.88 -5.54 2.50
CA LEU A 50 -2.60 -4.27 1.85
C LEU A 50 -3.18 -4.31 0.44
N LEU A 51 -4.17 -3.47 0.20
CA LEU A 51 -4.90 -3.42 -1.06
C LEU A 51 -4.14 -2.56 -2.07
N VAL A 52 -3.73 -3.17 -3.19
CA VAL A 52 -3.01 -2.48 -4.26
C VAL A 52 -3.96 -2.34 -5.45
N ILE A 53 -4.28 -1.10 -5.80
CA ILE A 53 -5.26 -0.79 -6.86
C ILE A 53 -4.72 0.29 -7.78
N ALA A 54 -5.24 0.31 -9.03
CA ALA A 54 -4.79 1.27 -10.03
C ALA A 54 -5.74 2.47 -10.18
N LYS A 55 -6.96 2.33 -9.68
CA LYS A 55 -7.94 3.40 -9.64
C LYS A 55 -8.88 3.15 -8.48
N CYS A 56 -9.66 4.15 -8.12
CA CYS A 56 -10.54 4.02 -6.96
C CYS A 56 -11.82 4.81 -7.15
N ASP A 57 -12.94 4.15 -6.87
CA ASP A 57 -14.26 4.78 -6.83
C ASP A 57 -15.11 4.03 -5.80
N GLU A 58 -16.39 4.34 -5.75
CA GLU A 58 -17.28 3.75 -4.74
C GLU A 58 -17.40 2.23 -4.85
N SER A 59 -17.12 1.65 -6.02
CA SER A 59 -17.17 0.20 -6.18
C SER A 59 -16.08 -0.54 -5.39
N TYR A 60 -15.04 0.17 -4.96
CA TYR A 60 -13.96 -0.38 -4.14
C TYR A 60 -14.24 -0.27 -2.65
N LEU A 61 -15.31 0.41 -2.24
CA LEU A 61 -15.57 0.68 -0.83
C LEU A 61 -15.59 -0.59 0.05
N PRO A 62 -16.26 -1.69 -0.36
CA PRO A 62 -16.25 -2.90 0.46
C PRO A 62 -14.85 -3.47 0.67
N LEU A 63 -13.98 -3.36 -0.34
CA LEU A 63 -12.61 -3.84 -0.25
C LEU A 63 -11.79 -2.94 0.68
N ILE A 64 -11.93 -1.64 0.53
CA ILE A 64 -11.22 -0.67 1.37
C ILE A 64 -11.59 -0.88 2.84
N GLY A 65 -12.86 -1.16 3.10
CA GLY A 65 -13.33 -1.38 4.46
C GLY A 65 -12.66 -2.55 5.17
N GLU A 66 -12.26 -3.58 4.43
CA GLU A 66 -11.62 -4.77 5.00
C GLU A 66 -10.09 -4.68 5.00
N ALA A 67 -9.50 -3.89 4.11
CA ALA A 67 -8.04 -3.80 3.98
C ALA A 67 -7.42 -3.09 5.19
N SER A 68 -6.16 -3.41 5.47
CA SER A 68 -5.41 -2.74 6.53
C SER A 68 -4.75 -1.46 6.03
N GLY A 69 -4.58 -1.31 4.73
CA GLY A 69 -4.02 -0.12 4.11
C GLY A 69 -4.22 -0.16 2.61
N ILE A 70 -4.04 0.98 1.96
CA ILE A 70 -4.29 1.13 0.52
C ILE A 70 -3.04 1.68 -0.18
N ILE A 71 -2.65 1.03 -1.27
CA ILE A 71 -1.57 1.48 -2.14
C ILE A 71 -2.21 1.75 -3.50
N LEU A 72 -2.38 3.04 -3.82
CA LEU A 72 -3.08 3.45 -5.04
C LEU A 72 -2.07 3.89 -6.10
N GLN A 73 -2.06 3.15 -7.21
CA GLN A 73 -1.24 3.46 -8.38
C GLN A 73 -2.09 4.26 -9.38
N ASN A 74 -2.52 5.45 -8.99
CA ASN A 74 -3.32 6.25 -9.91
C ASN A 74 -2.42 7.12 -10.79
N HIS A 75 -2.92 7.42 -11.99
CA HIS A 75 -2.26 8.37 -12.87
C HIS A 75 -2.38 9.77 -12.29
N ILE A 76 -1.37 10.62 -12.53
CA ILE A 76 -1.37 11.98 -12.01
C ILE A 76 -2.60 12.78 -12.44
N ASN A 77 -3.18 12.44 -13.61
CA ASN A 77 -4.38 13.09 -14.11
C ASN A 77 -5.67 12.51 -13.55
N ASP A 78 -5.59 11.39 -12.84
CA ASP A 78 -6.78 10.75 -12.24
C ASP A 78 -7.02 11.30 -10.84
N ILE A 79 -7.44 12.54 -10.79
CA ILE A 79 -7.68 13.25 -9.53
C ILE A 79 -8.89 12.66 -8.82
N ALA A 80 -9.86 12.15 -9.55
CA ALA A 80 -11.06 11.57 -8.95
C ALA A 80 -10.73 10.36 -8.07
N SER A 81 -9.87 9.46 -8.56
CA SER A 81 -9.43 8.31 -7.77
C SER A 81 -8.69 8.74 -6.50
N GLU A 82 -7.80 9.73 -6.62
CA GLU A 82 -7.05 10.26 -5.48
C GLU A 82 -7.98 10.82 -4.42
N LYS A 83 -8.90 11.66 -4.82
CA LYS A 83 -9.81 12.32 -3.88
C LYS A 83 -10.70 11.31 -3.16
N TYR A 84 -11.26 10.38 -3.92
CA TYR A 84 -12.15 9.38 -3.33
C TYR A 84 -11.38 8.48 -2.35
N ALA A 85 -10.25 7.94 -2.78
CA ALA A 85 -9.45 7.04 -1.95
C ALA A 85 -8.97 7.71 -0.68
N LYS A 86 -8.47 8.94 -0.80
CA LYS A 86 -8.02 9.71 0.36
C LYS A 86 -9.16 9.94 1.34
N LYS A 87 -10.31 10.39 0.83
CA LYS A 87 -11.48 10.68 1.66
C LYS A 87 -11.89 9.45 2.46
N ILE A 88 -12.01 8.31 1.79
CA ILE A 88 -12.47 7.09 2.44
C ILE A 88 -11.43 6.56 3.42
N ALA A 89 -10.15 6.54 3.03
CA ALA A 89 -9.10 6.06 3.90
C ALA A 89 -9.01 6.88 5.18
N LEU A 90 -9.08 8.20 5.07
CA LEU A 90 -9.05 9.08 6.25
C LEU A 90 -10.26 8.86 7.14
N SER A 91 -11.44 8.71 6.56
CA SER A 91 -12.65 8.49 7.34
C SER A 91 -12.65 7.15 8.07
N LEU A 92 -11.97 6.14 7.52
CA LEU A 92 -11.87 4.83 8.13
C LEU A 92 -10.59 4.65 8.97
N GLY A 93 -9.75 5.66 9.02
CA GLY A 93 -8.49 5.59 9.77
C GLY A 93 -7.47 4.64 9.17
N LYS A 94 -7.49 4.45 7.86
CA LYS A 94 -6.59 3.52 7.18
C LYS A 94 -5.42 4.24 6.53
N PRO A 95 -4.19 3.70 6.64
CA PRO A 95 -3.05 4.28 5.94
C PRO A 95 -3.21 4.14 4.43
N ILE A 96 -2.77 5.16 3.70
CA ILE A 96 -2.90 5.18 2.23
C ILE A 96 -1.69 5.86 1.60
N LEU A 97 -1.27 5.31 0.45
CA LEU A 97 -0.23 5.88 -0.39
C LEU A 97 -0.84 6.22 -1.75
N LEU A 98 -0.64 7.45 -2.21
CA LEU A 98 -1.17 7.94 -3.49
C LEU A 98 -0.06 8.04 -4.53
N ARG A 99 -0.43 7.83 -5.79
CA ARG A 99 0.49 7.86 -6.93
C ARG A 99 1.69 6.95 -6.70
N ALA A 100 1.39 5.73 -6.27
CA ALA A 100 2.41 4.72 -6.02
C ALA A 100 2.93 4.21 -7.36
N ASP A 101 4.15 4.59 -7.71
CA ASP A 101 4.70 4.36 -9.04
C ASP A 101 4.87 2.87 -9.35
N ALA A 102 4.16 2.42 -10.39
CA ALA A 102 4.22 1.06 -10.89
C ALA A 102 3.95 -0.03 -9.83
N ALA A 103 3.18 0.32 -8.78
CA ALA A 103 2.93 -0.61 -7.68
C ALA A 103 2.31 -1.93 -8.12
N CYS A 104 1.33 -1.87 -9.03
CA CYS A 104 0.65 -3.07 -9.49
C CYS A 104 1.58 -4.00 -10.29
N ARG A 105 2.64 -3.46 -10.86
CA ARG A 105 3.62 -4.24 -11.63
C ARG A 105 4.77 -4.74 -10.75
N ILE A 106 5.23 -3.91 -9.82
CA ILE A 106 6.39 -4.22 -8.99
C ILE A 106 6.04 -5.14 -7.84
N LEU A 107 4.92 -4.88 -7.16
CA LEU A 107 4.50 -5.70 -6.04
C LEU A 107 3.86 -6.99 -6.54
N LYS A 108 3.99 -8.04 -5.75
CA LYS A 108 3.48 -9.36 -6.12
C LYS A 108 2.40 -9.80 -5.15
N GLU A 109 1.41 -10.51 -5.69
CA GLU A 109 0.33 -11.04 -4.88
C GLU A 109 0.90 -11.86 -3.71
N GLY A 110 0.44 -11.57 -2.51
CA GLY A 110 0.87 -12.27 -1.30
C GLY A 110 2.20 -11.81 -0.72
N GLN A 111 2.89 -10.89 -1.37
CA GLN A 111 4.19 -10.41 -0.90
C GLN A 111 4.05 -9.64 0.41
N LEU A 112 4.93 -9.93 1.37
CA LEU A 112 4.96 -9.20 2.63
C LEU A 112 5.73 -7.89 2.44
N VAL A 113 5.08 -6.78 2.74
CA VAL A 113 5.68 -5.46 2.59
C VAL A 113 5.28 -4.55 3.74
N THR A 114 5.97 -3.42 3.86
CA THR A 114 5.64 -2.38 4.82
C THR A 114 5.27 -1.11 4.05
N LEU A 115 4.09 -0.59 4.35
CA LEU A 115 3.63 0.68 3.81
C LEU A 115 3.97 1.77 4.81
N ASP A 116 4.75 2.76 4.38
CA ASP A 116 5.13 3.90 5.21
C ASP A 116 4.61 5.18 4.54
N PRO A 117 3.38 5.59 4.88
CA PRO A 117 2.78 6.77 4.23
C PRO A 117 3.53 8.07 4.51
N GLU A 118 4.13 8.20 5.69
CA GLU A 118 4.85 9.41 6.04
C GLU A 118 6.01 9.67 5.09
N LYS A 119 6.73 8.62 4.72
CA LYS A 119 7.84 8.73 3.77
C LYS A 119 7.42 8.48 2.33
N ALA A 120 6.15 8.12 2.13
CA ALA A 120 5.58 7.77 0.82
C ALA A 120 6.33 6.62 0.15
N LEU A 121 6.63 5.58 0.93
CA LEU A 121 7.41 4.42 0.47
C LEU A 121 6.73 3.11 0.82
N VAL A 122 7.06 2.08 0.03
CA VAL A 122 6.73 0.70 0.34
C VAL A 122 8.04 -0.09 0.39
N TYR A 123 8.27 -0.77 1.50
CA TYR A 123 9.49 -1.54 1.73
C TYR A 123 9.23 -3.02 1.64
N LYS A 124 10.24 -3.75 1.22
CA LYS A 124 10.22 -5.21 1.25
C LYS A 124 10.26 -5.70 2.71
N GLY A 125 9.40 -6.64 3.03
CA GLY A 125 9.36 -7.24 4.35
C GLY A 125 8.78 -6.32 5.42
N VAL A 126 9.11 -6.58 6.67
CA VAL A 126 8.62 -5.81 7.82
C VAL A 126 9.69 -4.84 8.29
N VAL A 127 9.36 -3.56 8.27
CA VAL A 127 10.25 -2.49 8.74
C VAL A 127 9.56 -1.82 9.92
N LEU A 128 10.13 -1.98 11.11
CA LEU A 128 9.53 -1.50 12.35
C LEU A 128 9.99 -0.10 12.74
N GLU A 129 11.07 0.38 12.15
CA GLU A 129 11.60 1.72 12.44
C GLU A 129 11.22 2.74 11.41
#